data_97f59707f9d8b26ec3961c0c394d1adc
#
_entry.id   97f59707f9d8b26ec3961c0c394d1adc
#
_cell.length_a   1.000
_cell.length_b   1.000
_cell.length_c   1.000
_cell.angle_alpha   90.00
_cell.angle_beta   90.00
_cell.angle_gamma   90.00
#
_symmetry.space_group_name_H-M   'P 1'
#
loop_
_entity.id
_entity.type
_entity.pdbx_description
1 polymer ?
#
loop_
_entity_poly.entity_id
_entity_poly.type
_entity_poly.pdbx_seq_one_letter_code
_entity_poly.pdbx_strand_id
1 'polypeptide(L)'
;MSREILHPPGWARARGYANGVAAEGRQVYVAGQIGWDAEQRFVSDDFAAQVRQALANIVAVLACAGAKPEHIVRMTWYVTSRDEYNASLAEIGAAYRELIGRNYPAMSVVVVAGLLEPRAKVEIEATAVI
;
A
#
# COMPACT_ATOMS: atom_id res chain seq x y z
N MET A 1 -1.80 -5.47 -20.87
CA MET A 1 -1.04 -4.51 -20.04
C MET A 1 0.45 -4.78 -20.18
N SER A 2 1.27 -3.75 -20.33
CA SER A 2 2.72 -3.90 -20.28
C SER A 2 3.27 -3.22 -19.02
N ARG A 3 4.29 -3.82 -18.42
CA ARG A 3 4.85 -3.37 -17.15
C ARG A 3 6.35 -3.62 -17.14
N GLU A 4 7.09 -2.61 -16.74
CA GLU A 4 8.54 -2.68 -16.64
C GLU A 4 8.99 -2.09 -15.30
N ILE A 5 9.81 -2.83 -14.57
CA ILE A 5 10.42 -2.36 -13.33
C ILE A 5 11.67 -1.56 -13.71
N LEU A 6 11.76 -0.33 -13.22
CA LEU A 6 12.84 0.59 -13.53
C LEU A 6 13.85 0.62 -12.37
N HIS A 7 15.09 0.26 -12.69
CA HIS A 7 16.16 0.24 -11.71
C HIS A 7 17.46 0.70 -12.40
N PRO A 8 18.02 1.87 -12.04
CA PRO A 8 19.25 2.34 -12.69
C PRO A 8 20.41 1.38 -12.45
N PRO A 9 21.26 1.15 -13.47
CA PRO A 9 22.41 0.28 -13.32
C PRO A 9 23.34 0.78 -12.19
N GLY A 10 23.81 -0.15 -11.37
CA GLY A 10 24.74 0.18 -10.28
C GLY A 10 24.09 0.64 -9.00
N TRP A 11 22.78 0.90 -8.99
CA TRP A 11 22.08 1.25 -7.75
C TRP A 11 21.95 0.05 -6.83
N ALA A 12 21.98 0.29 -5.53
CA ALA A 12 21.71 -0.74 -4.54
C ALA A 12 20.33 -1.32 -4.74
N ARG A 13 20.16 -2.60 -4.41
CA ARG A 13 18.87 -3.28 -4.54
C ARG A 13 17.79 -2.60 -3.71
N ALA A 14 16.66 -2.32 -4.32
CA ALA A 14 15.47 -1.87 -3.61
C ALA A 14 14.85 -3.04 -2.84
N ARG A 15 14.52 -2.83 -1.57
CA ARG A 15 13.96 -3.86 -0.70
C ARG A 15 12.54 -3.48 -0.29
N GLY A 16 11.56 -4.30 -0.69
CA GLY A 16 10.16 -4.08 -0.37
C GLY A 16 9.49 -3.00 -1.21
N TYR A 17 10.14 -2.54 -2.29
CA TYR A 17 9.60 -1.55 -3.21
C TYR A 17 10.38 -1.60 -4.52
N ALA A 18 9.84 -0.95 -5.57
CA ALA A 18 10.58 -0.67 -6.80
C ALA A 18 10.90 0.82 -6.84
N ASN A 19 12.04 1.19 -7.45
CA ASN A 19 12.36 2.61 -7.63
C ASN A 19 11.45 3.29 -8.63
N GLY A 20 11.01 2.55 -9.64
CA GLY A 20 10.07 3.05 -10.62
C GLY A 20 9.37 1.92 -11.34
N VAL A 21 8.24 2.22 -11.94
CA VAL A 21 7.47 1.28 -12.76
C VAL A 21 6.95 2.06 -13.97
N ALA A 22 7.17 1.52 -15.17
CA ALA A 22 6.52 2.01 -16.39
C ALA A 22 5.44 1.01 -16.76
N ALA A 23 4.26 1.50 -17.15
CA ALA A 23 3.14 0.63 -17.51
C ALA A 23 2.22 1.34 -18.49
N GLU A 24 1.58 0.55 -19.37
CA GLU A 24 0.56 1.01 -20.28
C GLU A 24 -0.71 0.22 -20.06
N GLY A 25 -1.86 0.88 -20.14
CA GLY A 25 -3.15 0.25 -20.01
C GLY A 25 -4.17 1.15 -19.35
N ARG A 26 -5.26 0.53 -18.91
CA ARG A 26 -6.33 1.24 -18.20
C ARG A 26 -5.87 1.51 -16.77
N GLN A 27 -5.98 2.75 -16.35
CA GLN A 27 -5.55 3.19 -15.03
C GLN A 27 -6.70 3.04 -14.03
N VAL A 28 -6.38 2.53 -12.85
CA VAL A 28 -7.32 2.37 -11.74
C VAL A 28 -6.74 3.09 -10.53
N TYR A 29 -7.48 4.06 -10.01
CA TYR A 29 -7.03 4.88 -8.88
C TYR A 29 -7.81 4.49 -7.64
N VAL A 30 -7.10 4.07 -6.60
CA VAL A 30 -7.69 3.73 -5.31
C VAL A 30 -7.40 4.87 -4.34
N ALA A 31 -8.46 5.48 -3.81
CA ALA A 31 -8.33 6.54 -2.83
C ALA A 31 -7.68 6.02 -1.54
N GLY A 32 -7.18 6.93 -0.71
CA GLY A 32 -6.58 6.57 0.57
C GLY A 32 -7.51 5.70 1.40
N GLN A 33 -7.00 4.54 1.82
CA GLN A 33 -7.71 3.59 2.66
C GLN A 33 -7.08 3.57 4.04
N ILE A 34 -7.91 3.57 5.07
CA ILE A 34 -7.49 3.53 6.45
C ILE A 34 -7.93 2.21 7.09
N GLY A 35 -7.62 2.03 8.37
CA GLY A 35 -7.85 0.76 9.05
C GLY A 35 -9.28 0.51 9.50
N TRP A 36 -10.27 0.97 8.73
CA TRP A 36 -11.67 0.69 9.03
C TRP A 36 -12.29 -0.30 8.03
N ASP A 37 -13.34 -0.98 8.47
CA ASP A 37 -14.03 -1.99 7.67
C ASP A 37 -15.04 -1.36 6.69
N ALA A 38 -15.81 -2.21 6.01
CA ALA A 38 -16.80 -1.78 5.03
C ALA A 38 -17.90 -0.87 5.63
N GLU A 39 -18.07 -0.88 6.93
CA GLU A 39 -19.05 -0.06 7.64
C GLU A 39 -18.40 1.16 8.31
N GLN A 40 -17.13 1.44 7.96
CA GLN A 40 -16.35 2.54 8.51
C GLN A 40 -16.14 2.44 10.02
N ARG A 41 -15.94 1.22 10.51
CA ARG A 41 -15.59 0.95 11.91
C ARG A 41 -14.16 0.48 12.00
N PHE A 42 -13.36 1.13 12.84
CA PHE A 42 -11.96 0.74 13.04
C PHE A 42 -11.89 -0.66 13.64
N VAL A 43 -11.03 -1.49 13.06
CA VAL A 43 -10.87 -2.89 13.51
C VAL A 43 -10.05 -2.97 14.78
N SER A 44 -9.15 -1.99 15.02
CA SER A 44 -8.20 -2.03 16.14
C SER A 44 -7.47 -0.69 16.24
N ASP A 45 -6.89 -0.42 17.39
CA ASP A 45 -5.93 0.68 17.56
C ASP A 45 -4.49 0.19 17.32
N ASP A 46 -4.29 -1.10 17.04
CA ASP A 46 -2.98 -1.66 16.71
C ASP A 46 -2.56 -1.25 15.30
N PHE A 47 -1.33 -0.73 15.17
CA PHE A 47 -0.83 -0.22 13.89
C PHE A 47 -0.84 -1.28 12.79
N ALA A 48 -0.28 -2.46 13.08
CA ALA A 48 -0.19 -3.52 12.06
C ALA A 48 -1.58 -4.03 11.65
N ALA A 49 -2.53 -4.09 12.57
CA ALA A 49 -3.91 -4.47 12.24
C ALA A 49 -4.57 -3.44 11.32
N GLN A 50 -4.30 -2.14 11.54
CA GLN A 50 -4.80 -1.09 10.65
C GLN A 50 -4.17 -1.18 9.26
N VAL A 51 -2.88 -1.49 9.17
CA VAL A 51 -2.20 -1.71 7.88
C VAL A 51 -2.87 -2.86 7.13
N ARG A 52 -3.09 -3.98 7.81
CA ARG A 52 -3.74 -5.14 7.19
C ARG A 52 -5.11 -4.77 6.63
N GLN A 53 -5.91 -4.07 7.40
CA GLN A 53 -7.25 -3.67 6.95
C GLN A 53 -7.19 -2.70 5.77
N ALA A 54 -6.28 -1.73 5.80
CA ALA A 54 -6.11 -0.79 4.69
C ALA A 54 -5.72 -1.52 3.40
N LEU A 55 -4.79 -2.48 3.48
CA LEU A 55 -4.40 -3.28 2.33
C LEU A 55 -5.55 -4.14 1.81
N ALA A 56 -6.33 -4.75 2.70
CA ALA A 56 -7.50 -5.53 2.32
C ALA A 56 -8.53 -4.64 1.60
N ASN A 57 -8.72 -3.41 2.06
CA ASN A 57 -9.61 -2.46 1.42
C ASN A 57 -9.14 -2.12 0.00
N ILE A 58 -7.84 -1.93 -0.19
CA ILE A 58 -7.27 -1.68 -1.52
C ILE A 58 -7.57 -2.85 -2.46
N VAL A 59 -7.34 -4.08 -2.00
CA VAL A 59 -7.62 -5.27 -2.80
C VAL A 59 -9.10 -5.33 -3.20
N ALA A 60 -9.99 -5.02 -2.26
CA ALA A 60 -11.43 -5.02 -2.52
C ALA A 60 -11.84 -3.98 -3.57
N VAL A 61 -11.29 -2.77 -3.48
CA VAL A 61 -11.58 -1.71 -4.46
C VAL A 61 -11.03 -2.06 -5.84
N LEU A 62 -9.81 -2.59 -5.91
CA LEU A 62 -9.21 -3.05 -7.18
C LEU A 62 -10.09 -4.10 -7.85
N ALA A 63 -10.65 -5.01 -7.07
CA ALA A 63 -11.51 -6.07 -7.60
C ALA A 63 -12.74 -5.52 -8.34
N CYS A 64 -13.25 -4.36 -7.94
CA CYS A 64 -14.36 -3.70 -8.63
C CYS A 64 -14.04 -3.38 -10.08
N ALA A 65 -12.78 -3.17 -10.41
CA ALA A 65 -12.32 -2.90 -11.78
C ALA A 65 -11.77 -4.13 -12.47
N GLY A 66 -11.83 -5.30 -11.84
CA GLY A 66 -11.19 -6.51 -12.34
C GLY A 66 -9.67 -6.49 -12.19
N ALA A 67 -9.15 -5.59 -11.36
CA ALA A 67 -7.72 -5.49 -11.11
C ALA A 67 -7.29 -6.35 -9.92
N LYS A 68 -6.03 -6.75 -9.93
CA LYS A 68 -5.43 -7.60 -8.89
C LYS A 68 -4.21 -6.88 -8.30
N PRO A 69 -3.71 -7.33 -7.13
CA PRO A 69 -2.52 -6.73 -6.55
C PRO A 69 -1.31 -6.67 -7.48
N GLU A 70 -1.14 -7.65 -8.36
CA GLU A 70 -0.06 -7.67 -9.35
C GLU A 70 -0.11 -6.51 -10.33
N HIS A 71 -1.25 -5.84 -10.45
CA HIS A 71 -1.43 -4.70 -11.35
C HIS A 71 -1.06 -3.37 -10.71
N ILE A 72 -0.80 -3.33 -9.40
CA ILE A 72 -0.45 -2.10 -8.69
C ILE A 72 0.89 -1.60 -9.21
N VAL A 73 0.94 -0.32 -9.60
CA VAL A 73 2.17 0.32 -10.10
C VAL A 73 2.72 1.35 -9.12
N ARG A 74 1.88 1.86 -8.23
CA ARG A 74 2.27 2.85 -7.23
C ARG A 74 1.45 2.72 -5.97
N MET A 75 2.12 2.88 -4.82
CA MET A 75 1.48 3.03 -3.52
C MET A 75 2.15 4.17 -2.77
N THR A 76 1.36 4.93 -2.03
CA THR A 76 1.88 5.87 -1.05
C THR A 76 1.24 5.55 0.30
N TRP A 77 2.09 5.42 1.30
CA TRP A 77 1.69 5.16 2.68
C TRP A 77 1.93 6.40 3.51
N TYR A 78 0.90 6.85 4.22
CA TYR A 78 0.97 7.95 5.17
C TYR A 78 0.83 7.34 6.55
N VAL A 79 1.84 7.52 7.42
CA VAL A 79 1.84 6.95 8.77
C VAL A 79 2.02 8.06 9.79
N THR A 80 1.42 7.91 10.96
CA THR A 80 1.45 8.95 11.99
C THR A 80 2.60 8.79 12.97
N SER A 81 3.31 7.65 12.95
CA SER A 81 4.42 7.38 13.86
C SER A 81 5.49 6.54 13.19
N ARG A 82 6.69 7.10 13.08
CA ARG A 82 7.86 6.35 12.59
C ARG A 82 8.16 5.18 13.53
N ASP A 83 8.04 5.39 14.83
CA ASP A 83 8.36 4.35 15.82
C ASP A 83 7.41 3.17 15.73
N GLU A 84 6.11 3.41 15.60
CA GLU A 84 5.13 2.34 15.43
C GLU A 84 5.37 1.57 14.14
N TYR A 85 5.66 2.28 13.05
CA TYR A 85 5.97 1.66 11.76
C TYR A 85 7.20 0.75 11.90
N ASN A 86 8.29 1.27 12.45
CA ASN A 86 9.54 0.51 12.60
C ASN A 86 9.41 -0.68 13.55
N ALA A 87 8.58 -0.56 14.59
CA ALA A 87 8.33 -1.63 15.53
C ALA A 87 7.46 -2.75 14.95
N SER A 88 6.77 -2.49 13.85
CA SER A 88 5.79 -3.42 13.25
C SER A 88 6.24 -4.02 11.92
N LEU A 89 7.52 -3.87 11.54
CA LEU A 89 8.00 -4.28 10.20
C LEU A 89 7.71 -5.74 9.87
N ALA A 90 7.90 -6.66 10.82
CA ALA A 90 7.66 -8.08 10.58
C ALA A 90 6.18 -8.35 10.29
N GLU A 91 5.29 -7.75 11.06
CA GLU A 91 3.84 -7.91 10.91
C GLU A 91 3.33 -7.24 9.65
N ILE A 92 3.85 -6.06 9.31
CA ILE A 92 3.55 -5.35 8.06
C ILE A 92 3.97 -6.22 6.88
N GLY A 93 5.17 -6.77 6.92
CA GLY A 93 5.67 -7.64 5.85
C GLY A 93 4.81 -8.88 5.66
N ALA A 94 4.37 -9.50 6.76
CA ALA A 94 3.48 -10.67 6.69
C ALA A 94 2.13 -10.32 6.07
N ALA A 95 1.51 -9.22 6.50
CA ALA A 95 0.24 -8.75 5.95
C ALA A 95 0.36 -8.40 4.46
N TYR A 96 1.46 -7.73 4.08
CA TYR A 96 1.71 -7.37 2.69
C TYR A 96 1.82 -8.61 1.81
N ARG A 97 2.64 -9.59 2.22
CA ARG A 97 2.81 -10.83 1.46
C ARG A 97 1.51 -11.61 1.33
N GLU A 98 0.69 -11.62 2.36
CA GLU A 98 -0.59 -12.34 2.32
C GLU A 98 -1.59 -11.67 1.38
N LEU A 99 -1.70 -10.34 1.40
CA LEU A 99 -2.74 -9.60 0.68
C LEU A 99 -2.30 -9.11 -0.68
N ILE A 100 -1.06 -8.66 -0.80
CA ILE A 100 -0.51 -8.08 -2.04
C ILE A 100 0.41 -9.09 -2.75
N GLY A 101 1.00 -9.99 -1.98
CA GLY A 101 1.97 -10.94 -2.53
C GLY A 101 3.34 -10.31 -2.68
N ARG A 102 4.16 -10.88 -3.55
CA ARG A 102 5.50 -10.37 -3.84
C ARG A 102 5.47 -9.36 -4.98
N ASN A 103 4.49 -8.51 -4.97
CA ASN A 103 4.30 -7.47 -5.97
C ASN A 103 4.73 -6.14 -5.34
N TYR A 104 5.91 -5.65 -5.72
CA TYR A 104 6.49 -4.45 -5.13
C TYR A 104 6.46 -3.31 -6.14
N PRO A 105 5.48 -2.41 -6.04
CA PRO A 105 5.38 -1.26 -6.94
C PRO A 105 6.32 -0.15 -6.54
N ALA A 106 6.34 0.93 -7.32
CA ALA A 106 6.94 2.18 -6.88
C ALA A 106 6.19 2.61 -5.61
N MET A 107 6.92 2.80 -4.50
CA MET A 107 6.29 3.00 -3.21
C MET A 107 7.06 4.01 -2.37
N SER A 108 6.31 4.84 -1.67
CA SER A 108 6.86 5.77 -0.69
C SER A 108 6.09 5.62 0.62
N VAL A 109 6.79 5.75 1.74
CA VAL A 109 6.20 5.81 3.07
C VAL A 109 6.61 7.13 3.69
N VAL A 110 5.65 7.95 4.12
CA VAL A 110 5.93 9.25 4.71
C VAL A 110 5.24 9.39 6.05
N VAL A 111 5.93 10.04 6.99
CA VAL A 111 5.36 10.36 8.30
C VAL A 111 4.60 11.68 8.18
N VAL A 112 3.38 11.70 8.66
CA VAL A 112 2.52 12.90 8.63
C VAL A 112 2.11 13.30 10.04
N ALA A 113 1.72 14.56 10.21
CA ALA A 113 1.32 15.10 11.51
C ALA A 113 0.05 14.42 12.06
N GLY A 114 -0.82 13.97 11.18
CA GLY A 114 -2.06 13.28 11.54
C GLY A 114 -2.86 12.98 10.29
N LEU A 115 -3.89 12.17 10.45
CA LEU A 115 -4.82 11.83 9.38
C LEU A 115 -6.17 12.44 9.71
N LEU A 116 -7.06 12.52 8.72
CA LEU A 116 -8.35 13.17 8.92
C LEU A 116 -9.15 12.50 10.03
N GLU A 117 -9.19 11.16 10.03
CA GLU A 117 -9.83 10.41 11.11
C GLU A 117 -8.86 10.27 12.28
N PRO A 118 -9.22 10.75 13.48
CA PRO A 118 -8.28 10.79 14.61
C PRO A 118 -7.73 9.42 15.04
N ARG A 119 -8.50 8.34 14.83
CA ARG A 119 -8.06 6.99 15.17
C ARG A 119 -7.15 6.38 14.12
N ALA A 120 -7.08 6.95 12.92
CA ALA A 120 -6.27 6.39 11.85
C ALA A 120 -4.79 6.59 12.14
N LYS A 121 -4.02 5.52 12.02
CA LYS A 121 -2.56 5.52 12.19
C LYS A 121 -1.85 5.34 10.86
N VAL A 122 -2.57 4.91 9.83
CA VAL A 122 -2.05 4.70 8.48
C VAL A 122 -3.13 4.99 7.47
N GLU A 123 -2.72 5.54 6.34
CA GLU A 123 -3.55 5.68 5.14
C GLU A 123 -2.73 5.27 3.95
N ILE A 124 -3.28 4.43 3.07
CA ILE A 124 -2.57 3.89 1.91
C ILE A 124 -3.42 4.15 0.67
N GLU A 125 -2.80 4.75 -0.34
CA GLU A 125 -3.44 4.91 -1.66
C GLU A 125 -2.66 4.11 -2.69
N ALA A 126 -3.31 3.76 -3.80
CA ALA A 126 -2.70 2.95 -4.83
C ALA A 126 -3.19 3.35 -6.22
N THR A 127 -2.35 3.12 -7.20
CA THR A 127 -2.70 3.19 -8.62
C THR A 127 -2.32 1.86 -9.25
N ALA A 128 -3.24 1.28 -10.03
CA ALA A 128 -3.01 0.06 -10.79
C ALA A 128 -3.22 0.33 -12.27
N VAL A 129 -2.64 -0.53 -13.11
CA VAL A 129 -2.79 -0.47 -14.58
C VAL A 129 -3.12 -1.86 -15.07
N ILE A 130 -4.23 -1.97 -15.82
CA ILE A 130 -4.68 -3.22 -16.44
C ILE A 130 -4.96 -3.07 -17.92
#